data_cd12944cd4706aa6d61fe3b92d2fa8cd
#
_entry.id   cd12944cd4706aa6d61fe3b92d2fa8cd
#
_cell.length_a   1.000
_cell.length_b   1.000
_cell.length_c   1.000
_cell.angle_alpha   90.00
_cell.angle_beta   90.00
_cell.angle_gamma   90.00
#
_symmetry.space_group_name_H-M   'P 1'
#
loop_
_entity.id
_entity.type
_entity.pdbx_description
1 polymer ?
#
loop_
_entity_poly.entity_id
_entity_poly.type
_entity_poly.pdbx_seq_one_letter_code
_entity_poly.pdbx_strand_id
1 'polypeptide(L)'
;MLELTAAEVAGNRVLVTGNLHTRNTTLFSLLLASDDNGLTWTEPAPRMRNAALEQIEFWDPQTGWISGESIDPLARNPFLMLTADGGHTWRQKLLLEDEKFGTIAQFHFDSKVNGELVVDAGQGRTVRQELYASMTGGESWELKEVSNKPLRLKNARPANQSGWRVRADAPHGAYLLERGAGRNWEMVASFPIHVADCH
;
A
#
# COMPACT_ATOMS: atom_id res chain seq x y z
N MET A 1 -16.53 -7.38 0.87
CA MET A 1 -15.52 -8.01 1.76
C MET A 1 -14.45 -6.99 2.06
N LEU A 2 -13.93 -6.96 3.28
CA LEU A 2 -12.75 -6.19 3.67
C LEU A 2 -11.49 -7.00 3.40
N GLU A 3 -10.46 -6.37 2.87
CA GLU A 3 -9.08 -6.84 2.81
C GLU A 3 -8.18 -5.77 3.44
N LEU A 4 -7.29 -6.15 4.35
CA LEU A 4 -6.22 -5.28 4.83
C LEU A 4 -4.90 -5.72 4.21
N THR A 5 -4.12 -4.77 3.69
CA THR A 5 -2.94 -5.04 2.87
C THR A 5 -1.63 -4.79 3.61
N ALA A 6 -1.50 -3.67 4.33
CA ALA A 6 -0.28 -3.34 5.06
C ALA A 6 -0.56 -2.51 6.31
N ALA A 7 0.42 -2.49 7.23
CA ALA A 7 0.42 -1.62 8.40
C ALA A 7 1.79 -0.98 8.60
N GLU A 8 1.81 0.29 8.97
CA GLU A 8 3.03 1.06 9.21
C GLU A 8 2.82 2.09 10.32
N VAL A 9 3.91 2.65 10.86
CA VAL A 9 3.85 3.63 11.93
C VAL A 9 4.62 4.91 11.56
N ALA A 10 3.96 6.05 11.79
CA ALA A 10 4.53 7.39 11.66
C ALA A 10 4.57 8.06 13.04
N GLY A 11 5.70 7.99 13.73
CA GLY A 11 5.80 8.44 15.12
C GLY A 11 4.94 7.58 16.06
N ASN A 12 3.84 8.14 16.56
CA ASN A 12 2.85 7.44 17.41
C ASN A 12 1.57 7.06 16.63
N ARG A 13 1.46 7.45 15.36
CA ARG A 13 0.31 7.18 14.51
C ARG A 13 0.47 5.85 13.79
N VAL A 14 -0.46 4.94 13.99
CA VAL A 14 -0.55 3.67 13.26
C VAL A 14 -1.45 3.86 12.06
N LEU A 15 -0.97 3.46 10.88
CA LEU A 15 -1.73 3.49 9.64
C LEU A 15 -1.91 2.08 9.08
N VAL A 16 -3.08 1.80 8.53
CA VAL A 16 -3.42 0.52 7.92
C VAL A 16 -4.06 0.78 6.57
N THR A 17 -3.49 0.20 5.54
CA THR A 17 -4.08 0.19 4.19
C THR A 17 -4.97 -1.02 3.98
N GLY A 18 -5.94 -0.89 3.10
CA GLY A 18 -6.83 -1.98 2.75
C GLY A 18 -7.78 -1.64 1.61
N ASN A 19 -8.66 -2.58 1.31
CA ASN A 19 -9.56 -2.50 0.18
C ASN A 19 -10.92 -3.11 0.52
N LEU A 20 -11.96 -2.60 -0.10
CA LEU A 20 -13.32 -3.15 -0.04
C LEU A 20 -13.67 -3.79 -1.39
N HIS A 21 -13.98 -5.07 -1.37
CA HIS A 21 -14.25 -5.86 -2.57
C HIS A 21 -15.67 -6.41 -2.62
N THR A 22 -16.14 -6.66 -3.85
CA THR A 22 -17.10 -7.74 -4.12
C THR A 22 -16.33 -9.05 -4.30
N ARG A 23 -17.01 -10.11 -4.76
CA ARG A 23 -16.32 -11.37 -5.13
C ARG A 23 -15.33 -11.20 -6.29
N ASN A 24 -15.55 -10.23 -7.17
CA ASN A 24 -14.87 -10.15 -8.47
C ASN A 24 -14.17 -8.81 -8.73
N THR A 25 -14.35 -7.80 -7.89
CA THR A 25 -13.79 -6.47 -8.14
C THR A 25 -13.60 -5.69 -6.85
N THR A 26 -12.58 -4.84 -6.83
CA THR A 26 -12.36 -3.84 -5.79
C THR A 26 -13.31 -2.67 -5.99
N LEU A 27 -14.03 -2.30 -4.95
CA LEU A 27 -14.99 -1.19 -4.98
C LEU A 27 -14.36 0.12 -4.51
N PHE A 28 -13.60 0.04 -3.40
CA PHE A 28 -13.01 1.20 -2.75
C PHE A 28 -11.69 0.86 -2.10
N SER A 29 -10.77 1.81 -2.12
CA SER A 29 -9.62 1.81 -1.23
C SER A 29 -10.04 2.17 0.20
N LEU A 30 -9.21 1.77 1.17
CA LEU A 30 -9.40 2.08 2.58
C LEU A 30 -8.06 2.47 3.20
N LEU A 31 -8.03 3.60 3.91
CA LEU A 31 -6.92 3.98 4.77
C LEU A 31 -7.47 4.25 6.18
N LEU A 32 -6.95 3.53 7.14
CA LEU A 32 -7.28 3.70 8.56
C LEU A 32 -6.09 4.30 9.30
N ALA A 33 -6.37 5.13 10.29
CA ALA A 33 -5.37 5.69 11.18
C ALA A 33 -5.83 5.63 12.64
N SER A 34 -4.88 5.38 13.53
CA SER A 34 -5.06 5.39 14.98
C SER A 34 -3.94 6.21 15.64
N ASP A 35 -4.30 7.15 16.50
CA ASP A 35 -3.37 7.95 17.28
C ASP A 35 -3.25 7.47 18.76
N ASP A 36 -3.97 6.40 19.12
CA ASP A 36 -4.08 5.84 20.45
C ASP A 36 -3.70 4.36 20.53
N ASN A 37 -2.72 3.95 19.72
CA ASN A 37 -2.21 2.58 19.64
C ASN A 37 -3.28 1.53 19.27
N GLY A 38 -4.21 1.87 18.38
CA GLY A 38 -5.19 0.94 17.84
C GLY A 38 -6.50 0.82 18.64
N LEU A 39 -6.72 1.69 19.64
CA LEU A 39 -7.96 1.69 20.41
C LEU A 39 -9.11 2.31 19.62
N THR A 40 -8.86 3.41 18.91
CA THR A 40 -9.84 4.04 18.01
C THR A 40 -9.25 4.25 16.61
N TRP A 41 -10.14 4.26 15.60
CA TRP A 41 -9.75 4.36 14.19
C TRP A 41 -10.52 5.44 13.46
N THR A 42 -9.82 6.16 12.60
CA THR A 42 -10.36 7.19 11.70
C THR A 42 -9.94 6.92 10.27
N GLU A 43 -10.60 7.54 9.31
CA GLU A 43 -10.19 7.53 7.88
C GLU A 43 -9.59 8.90 7.53
N PRO A 44 -8.25 9.05 7.47
CA PRO A 44 -7.60 10.34 7.21
C PRO A 44 -7.70 10.79 5.76
N ALA A 45 -8.12 9.91 4.86
CA ALA A 45 -8.36 10.22 3.46
C ALA A 45 -9.69 9.62 2.99
N PRO A 46 -10.38 10.26 2.02
CA PRO A 46 -11.59 9.70 1.46
C PRO A 46 -11.29 8.40 0.70
N ARG A 47 -12.22 7.44 0.77
CA ARG A 47 -12.13 6.21 0.00
C ARG A 47 -12.16 6.52 -1.50
N MET A 48 -11.19 6.00 -2.23
CA MET A 48 -11.16 6.13 -3.68
C MET A 48 -11.94 4.99 -4.32
N ARG A 49 -12.89 5.34 -5.21
CA ARG A 49 -13.67 4.35 -5.94
C ARG A 49 -12.82 3.68 -7.02
N ASN A 50 -13.00 2.37 -7.21
CA ASN A 50 -12.27 1.57 -8.18
C ASN A 50 -10.74 1.73 -8.05
N ALA A 51 -10.24 1.79 -6.81
CA ALA A 51 -8.83 1.88 -6.53
C ALA A 51 -8.45 0.93 -5.38
N ALA A 52 -7.24 0.43 -5.41
CA ALA A 52 -6.64 -0.37 -4.35
C ALA A 52 -5.44 0.36 -3.74
N LEU A 53 -5.20 0.12 -2.44
CA LEU A 53 -3.98 0.51 -1.73
C LEU A 53 -3.27 -0.77 -1.27
N GLU A 54 -1.94 -0.85 -1.52
CA GLU A 54 -1.19 -2.09 -1.34
C GLU A 54 -0.12 -2.00 -0.25
N GLN A 55 0.85 -1.12 -0.42
CA GLN A 55 2.01 -1.00 0.44
C GLN A 55 2.07 0.39 1.04
N ILE A 56 2.61 0.51 2.25
CA ILE A 56 2.83 1.78 2.92
C ILE A 56 4.24 1.80 3.50
N GLU A 57 4.94 2.91 3.36
CA GLU A 57 6.27 3.13 3.89
C GLU A 57 6.44 4.56 4.38
N PHE A 58 7.10 4.73 5.54
CA PHE A 58 7.55 6.01 6.05
C PHE A 58 9.07 6.05 6.13
N TRP A 59 9.65 7.14 5.62
CA TRP A 59 11.08 7.44 5.79
C TRP A 59 11.34 7.98 7.19
N ASP A 60 10.51 8.90 7.64
CA ASP A 60 10.54 9.49 8.98
C ASP A 60 9.09 9.69 9.48
N PRO A 61 8.87 10.18 10.73
CA PRO A 61 7.53 10.37 11.26
C PRO A 61 6.61 11.33 10.48
N GLN A 62 7.13 12.08 9.52
CA GLN A 62 6.37 13.07 8.73
C GLN A 62 6.17 12.64 7.28
N THR A 63 7.19 12.02 6.67
CA THR A 63 7.25 11.77 5.23
C THR A 63 7.00 10.31 4.91
N GLY A 64 5.99 10.03 4.12
CA GLY A 64 5.62 8.67 3.75
C GLY A 64 4.89 8.56 2.42
N TRP A 65 4.76 7.32 1.96
CA TRP A 65 4.16 6.95 0.69
C TRP A 65 3.28 5.71 0.84
N ILE A 66 2.21 5.67 0.04
CA ILE A 66 1.36 4.49 -0.13
C ILE A 66 1.31 4.18 -1.62
N SER A 67 1.59 2.94 -2.00
CA SER A 67 1.36 2.48 -3.36
C SER A 67 -0.09 2.06 -3.57
N GLY A 68 -0.59 2.33 -4.76
CA GLY A 68 -1.92 1.93 -5.16
C GLY A 68 -2.08 1.85 -6.67
N GLU A 69 -3.25 1.40 -7.08
CA GLU A 69 -3.64 1.29 -8.48
C GLU A 69 -5.11 1.68 -8.67
N SER A 70 -5.42 2.26 -9.82
CA SER A 70 -6.81 2.45 -10.24
C SER A 70 -7.27 1.19 -10.96
N ILE A 71 -8.38 0.63 -10.52
CA ILE A 71 -9.00 -0.56 -11.11
C ILE A 71 -10.17 -0.11 -11.96
N ASP A 72 -9.89 0.24 -13.19
CA ASP A 72 -10.90 0.36 -14.24
C ASP A 72 -10.87 -0.96 -15.06
N PRO A 73 -12.01 -1.46 -15.61
CA PRO A 73 -12.06 -2.78 -16.27
C PRO A 73 -10.96 -3.06 -17.28
N LEU A 74 -10.28 -2.03 -17.80
CA LEU A 74 -9.30 -2.16 -18.87
C LEU A 74 -7.91 -1.58 -18.59
N ALA A 75 -7.73 -0.80 -17.53
CA ALA A 75 -6.43 -0.16 -17.23
C ALA A 75 -6.15 -0.12 -15.74
N ARG A 76 -4.91 -0.45 -15.36
CA ARG A 76 -4.40 -0.26 -13.99
C ARG A 76 -3.38 0.86 -14.05
N ASN A 77 -3.74 2.04 -13.58
CA ASN A 77 -2.85 3.21 -13.53
C ASN A 77 -2.18 3.25 -12.15
N PRO A 78 -0.93 2.78 -12.02
CA PRO A 78 -0.24 2.81 -10.74
C PRO A 78 -0.03 4.25 -10.27
N PHE A 79 -0.22 4.47 -8.96
CA PHE A 79 -0.04 5.76 -8.33
C PHE A 79 0.64 5.63 -6.97
N LEU A 80 1.16 6.73 -6.48
CA LEU A 80 1.52 6.89 -5.08
C LEU A 80 0.61 7.93 -4.41
N MET A 81 0.28 7.69 -3.17
CA MET A 81 -0.18 8.73 -2.26
C MET A 81 1.02 9.20 -1.43
N LEU A 82 1.21 10.51 -1.33
CA LEU A 82 2.32 11.15 -0.65
C LEU A 82 1.79 11.93 0.55
N THR A 83 2.50 11.83 1.68
CA THR A 83 2.28 12.65 2.87
C THR A 83 3.56 13.32 3.32
N ALA A 84 3.43 14.52 3.91
CA ALA A 84 4.53 15.27 4.54
C ALA A 84 4.16 15.71 5.98
N ASP A 85 3.08 15.16 6.54
CA ASP A 85 2.52 15.53 7.84
C ASP A 85 2.18 14.31 8.72
N GLY A 86 2.90 13.20 8.52
CA GLY A 86 2.71 11.98 9.30
C GLY A 86 1.40 11.24 8.98
N GLY A 87 0.90 11.40 7.76
CA GLY A 87 -0.31 10.73 7.31
C GLY A 87 -1.61 11.38 7.76
N HIS A 88 -1.59 12.66 8.15
CA HIS A 88 -2.80 13.42 8.43
C HIS A 88 -3.49 13.83 7.13
N THR A 89 -2.71 14.21 6.11
CA THR A 89 -3.21 14.49 4.77
C THR A 89 -2.43 13.71 3.72
N TRP A 90 -3.10 13.39 2.62
CA TRP A 90 -2.55 12.58 1.54
C TRP A 90 -2.88 13.19 0.18
N ARG A 91 -1.91 13.16 -0.71
CA ARG A 91 -2.05 13.63 -2.08
C ARG A 91 -1.70 12.52 -3.06
N GLN A 92 -2.65 12.19 -3.93
CA GLN A 92 -2.41 11.21 -4.98
C GLN A 92 -1.54 11.79 -6.10
N LYS A 93 -0.59 11.01 -6.57
CA LYS A 93 0.27 11.29 -7.71
C LYS A 93 0.32 10.07 -8.62
N LEU A 94 -0.14 10.22 -9.87
CA LEU A 94 0.03 9.19 -10.89
C LEU A 94 1.53 8.98 -11.15
N LEU A 95 1.92 7.74 -11.35
CA LEU A 95 3.31 7.38 -11.60
C LEU A 95 3.81 7.97 -12.91
N LEU A 96 2.96 7.94 -13.93
CA LEU A 96 3.22 8.43 -15.27
C LEU A 96 2.05 9.29 -15.74
N GLU A 97 2.32 10.23 -16.65
CA GLU A 97 1.29 11.11 -17.22
C GLU A 97 0.40 10.35 -18.22
N ASP A 98 0.97 9.39 -18.94
CA ASP A 98 0.24 8.53 -19.87
C ASP A 98 -0.39 7.35 -19.15
N GLU A 99 -1.56 6.91 -19.64
CA GLU A 99 -2.19 5.68 -19.16
C GLU A 99 -1.24 4.50 -19.28
N LYS A 100 -0.97 3.83 -18.17
CA LYS A 100 -0.08 2.69 -18.13
C LYS A 100 -0.72 1.50 -17.44
N PHE A 101 -0.62 0.36 -18.09
CA PHE A 101 -0.97 -0.93 -17.49
C PHE A 101 0.12 -1.35 -16.53
N GLY A 102 -0.28 -1.82 -15.36
CA GLY A 102 0.62 -2.41 -14.39
C GLY A 102 0.28 -2.04 -12.96
N THR A 103 0.97 -2.71 -12.05
CA THR A 103 0.86 -2.52 -10.60
C THR A 103 2.25 -2.24 -10.03
N ILE A 104 2.33 -1.48 -8.94
CA ILE A 104 3.58 -1.31 -8.21
C ILE A 104 3.83 -2.59 -7.40
N ALA A 105 4.74 -3.44 -7.89
CA ALA A 105 5.09 -4.69 -7.22
C ALA A 105 5.93 -4.47 -5.95
N GLN A 106 6.81 -3.47 -5.97
CA GLN A 106 7.66 -3.09 -4.86
C GLN A 106 7.98 -1.60 -4.97
N PHE A 107 8.14 -0.91 -3.85
CA PHE A 107 8.77 0.41 -3.80
C PHE A 107 9.60 0.57 -2.52
N HIS A 108 10.55 1.47 -2.53
CA HIS A 108 11.36 1.83 -1.38
C HIS A 108 11.96 3.22 -1.56
N PHE A 109 12.04 3.99 -0.47
CA PHE A 109 12.71 5.29 -0.43
C PHE A 109 13.92 5.24 0.51
N ASP A 110 15.11 5.48 -0.05
CA ASP A 110 16.37 5.59 0.71
C ASP A 110 16.50 6.94 1.43
N SER A 111 15.69 7.90 1.05
CA SER A 111 15.63 9.26 1.64
C SER A 111 14.30 9.91 1.31
N LYS A 112 14.07 11.14 1.81
CA LYS A 112 12.87 11.94 1.44
C LYS A 112 12.74 12.21 -0.06
N VAL A 113 13.83 12.14 -0.82
CA VAL A 113 13.84 12.50 -2.24
C VAL A 113 14.19 11.33 -3.15
N ASN A 114 15.03 10.39 -2.70
CA ASN A 114 15.48 9.28 -3.53
C ASN A 114 14.64 8.04 -3.24
N GLY A 115 14.04 7.49 -4.27
CA GLY A 115 13.26 6.26 -4.20
C GLY A 115 13.34 5.46 -5.48
N GLU A 116 13.08 4.18 -5.36
CA GLU A 116 12.97 3.23 -6.46
C GLU A 116 11.64 2.47 -6.38
N LEU A 117 11.10 2.09 -7.52
CA LEU A 117 9.95 1.18 -7.58
C LEU A 117 10.03 0.27 -8.80
N VAL A 118 9.40 -0.89 -8.66
CA VAL A 118 9.21 -1.86 -9.74
C VAL A 118 7.74 -1.91 -10.10
N VAL A 119 7.44 -1.64 -11.37
CA VAL A 119 6.11 -1.85 -11.95
C VAL A 119 6.07 -3.22 -12.62
N ASP A 120 5.10 -4.04 -12.27
CA ASP A 120 4.74 -5.23 -13.04
C ASP A 120 3.76 -4.81 -14.15
N ALA A 121 4.29 -4.70 -15.36
CA ALA A 121 3.57 -4.34 -16.58
C ALA A 121 3.28 -5.58 -17.46
N GLY A 122 3.47 -6.78 -16.94
CA GLY A 122 3.20 -8.03 -17.64
C GLY A 122 1.71 -8.23 -17.92
N GLN A 123 1.40 -8.85 -19.06
CA GLN A 123 0.04 -9.22 -19.43
C GLN A 123 -0.06 -10.72 -19.70
N GLY A 124 -1.05 -11.36 -19.10
CA GLY A 124 -1.27 -12.80 -19.23
C GLY A 124 -0.10 -13.62 -18.68
N ARG A 125 0.63 -14.35 -19.55
CA ARG A 125 1.79 -15.15 -19.17
C ARG A 125 3.14 -14.46 -19.40
N THR A 126 3.12 -13.20 -19.86
CA THR A 126 4.34 -12.46 -20.17
C THR A 126 4.81 -11.71 -18.93
N VAL A 127 6.02 -12.02 -18.49
CA VAL A 127 6.70 -11.23 -17.44
C VAL A 127 7.29 -9.99 -18.10
N ARG A 128 6.92 -8.82 -17.61
CA ARG A 128 7.52 -7.54 -17.98
C ARG A 128 7.56 -6.67 -16.73
N GLN A 129 8.74 -6.43 -16.21
CA GLN A 129 8.93 -5.54 -15.07
C GLN A 129 9.78 -4.34 -15.46
N GLU A 130 9.45 -3.21 -14.90
CA GLU A 130 10.07 -1.93 -15.17
C GLU A 130 10.52 -1.30 -13.86
N LEU A 131 11.84 -1.00 -13.77
CA LEU A 131 12.43 -0.29 -12.65
C LEU A 131 12.42 1.21 -12.92
N TYR A 132 11.87 1.96 -11.99
CA TYR A 132 11.87 3.42 -12.01
C TYR A 132 12.62 3.96 -10.80
N ALA A 133 13.28 5.10 -10.97
CA ALA A 133 13.91 5.87 -9.90
C ALA A 133 13.34 7.29 -9.83
N SER A 134 13.21 7.79 -8.62
CA SER A 134 12.84 9.17 -8.32
C SER A 134 13.97 9.85 -7.55
N MET A 135 14.20 11.11 -7.84
CA MET A 135 15.07 12.03 -7.07
C MET A 135 14.27 13.22 -6.52
N THR A 136 12.94 13.11 -6.53
CA THR A 136 12.01 14.20 -6.19
C THR A 136 10.97 13.79 -5.16
N GLY A 137 11.24 12.72 -4.39
CA GLY A 137 10.31 12.22 -3.37
C GLY A 137 9.04 11.59 -3.93
N GLY A 138 9.11 11.07 -5.17
CA GLY A 138 7.97 10.45 -5.85
C GLY A 138 7.15 11.41 -6.73
N GLU A 139 7.57 12.69 -6.87
CA GLU A 139 6.88 13.65 -7.75
C GLU A 139 7.09 13.34 -9.24
N SER A 140 8.24 12.79 -9.57
CA SER A 140 8.58 12.37 -10.93
C SER A 140 9.43 11.12 -10.92
N TRP A 141 9.31 10.33 -11.99
CA TRP A 141 9.95 9.03 -12.12
C TRP A 141 10.65 8.88 -13.47
N GLU A 142 11.85 8.31 -13.44
CA GLU A 142 12.65 8.00 -14.62
C GLU A 142 12.78 6.49 -14.77
N LEU A 143 12.47 5.97 -15.96
CA LEU A 143 12.67 4.56 -16.29
C LEU A 143 14.17 4.23 -16.35
N LYS A 144 14.61 3.26 -15.56
CA LYS A 144 16.01 2.82 -15.47
C LYS A 144 16.26 1.50 -16.16
N GLU A 145 15.31 0.55 -16.04
CA GLU A 145 15.48 -0.79 -16.58
C GLU A 145 14.13 -1.40 -17.00
N VAL A 146 14.15 -2.20 -18.05
CA VAL A 146 13.04 -3.07 -18.44
C VAL A 146 13.54 -4.51 -18.48
N SER A 147 12.83 -5.42 -17.82
CA SER A 147 13.23 -6.82 -17.68
C SER A 147 12.08 -7.78 -17.99
N ASN A 148 12.41 -8.88 -18.65
CA ASN A 148 11.50 -10.02 -18.80
C ASN A 148 11.68 -11.09 -17.70
N LYS A 149 12.43 -10.73 -16.64
CA LYS A 149 12.62 -11.51 -15.42
C LYS A 149 12.22 -10.68 -14.22
N PRO A 150 11.82 -11.33 -13.10
CA PRO A 150 11.51 -10.61 -11.88
C PRO A 150 12.66 -9.74 -11.40
N LEU A 151 12.39 -8.44 -11.21
CA LEU A 151 13.31 -7.49 -10.59
C LEU A 151 13.09 -7.45 -9.08
N ARG A 152 14.13 -7.10 -8.35
CA ARG A 152 14.05 -6.87 -6.90
C ARG A 152 14.83 -5.62 -6.55
N LEU A 153 14.23 -4.78 -5.72
CA LEU A 153 14.92 -3.63 -5.15
C LEU A 153 16.02 -4.12 -4.18
N LYS A 154 17.23 -3.57 -4.33
CA LYS A 154 18.38 -3.98 -3.52
C LYS A 154 18.23 -3.61 -2.05
N ASN A 155 17.58 -2.47 -1.79
CA ASN A 155 17.42 -1.88 -0.47
C ASN A 155 15.98 -1.98 0.06
N ALA A 156 15.12 -2.82 -0.55
CA ALA A 156 13.74 -2.97 -0.08
C ALA A 156 13.72 -3.29 1.41
N ARG A 157 12.90 -2.55 2.16
CA ARG A 157 12.69 -2.84 3.59
C ARG A 157 12.07 -4.23 3.72
N PRO A 158 12.56 -5.05 4.67
CA PRO A 158 11.85 -6.26 5.04
C PRO A 158 10.44 -5.93 5.53
N ALA A 159 9.47 -6.75 5.16
CA ALA A 159 8.10 -6.61 5.66
C ALA A 159 8.08 -6.59 7.20
N ASN A 160 7.21 -5.77 7.78
CA ASN A 160 6.99 -5.65 9.23
C ASN A 160 8.16 -5.05 10.04
N GLN A 161 9.05 -4.26 9.44
CA GLN A 161 10.12 -3.56 10.18
C GLN A 161 9.59 -2.51 11.16
N SER A 162 8.42 -1.97 10.92
CA SER A 162 7.77 -1.01 11.84
C SER A 162 7.35 -1.62 13.18
N GLY A 163 7.43 -2.93 13.29
CA GLY A 163 6.90 -3.65 14.46
C GLY A 163 5.37 -3.81 14.43
N TRP A 164 4.75 -3.54 13.28
CA TRP A 164 3.32 -3.74 13.04
C TRP A 164 3.10 -4.61 11.81
N ARG A 165 2.04 -5.40 11.83
CA ARG A 165 1.64 -6.19 10.67
C ARG A 165 0.14 -6.44 10.63
N VAL A 166 -0.37 -6.66 9.43
CA VAL A 166 -1.69 -7.21 9.19
C VAL A 166 -1.55 -8.71 8.92
N ARG A 167 -2.45 -9.51 9.50
CA ARG A 167 -2.53 -10.95 9.26
C ARG A 167 -3.97 -11.39 9.05
N ALA A 168 -4.22 -12.14 7.99
CA ALA A 168 -5.51 -12.75 7.77
C ALA A 168 -5.74 -13.89 8.80
N ASP A 169 -6.91 -13.90 9.44
CA ASP A 169 -7.38 -14.94 10.34
C ASP A 169 -8.61 -15.63 9.72
N ALA A 170 -8.34 -16.45 8.71
CA ALA A 170 -9.36 -17.12 7.94
C ALA A 170 -10.32 -17.98 8.79
N PRO A 171 -9.88 -18.71 9.84
CA PRO A 171 -10.77 -19.48 10.70
C PRO A 171 -11.84 -18.64 11.40
N HIS A 172 -11.54 -17.39 11.73
CA HIS A 172 -12.46 -16.48 12.41
C HIS A 172 -13.08 -15.42 11.49
N GLY A 173 -12.74 -15.48 10.18
CA GLY A 173 -13.25 -14.52 9.19
C GLY A 173 -12.88 -13.07 9.54
N ALA A 174 -11.62 -12.82 9.88
CA ALA A 174 -11.15 -11.50 10.30
C ALA A 174 -9.74 -11.20 9.78
N TYR A 175 -9.37 -9.92 9.80
CA TYR A 175 -7.98 -9.48 9.77
C TYR A 175 -7.56 -9.06 11.17
N LEU A 176 -6.35 -9.46 11.57
CA LEU A 176 -5.73 -9.07 12.82
C LEU A 176 -4.64 -8.03 12.55
N LEU A 177 -4.66 -6.97 13.33
CA LEU A 177 -3.54 -6.05 13.44
C LEU A 177 -2.72 -6.48 14.66
N GLU A 178 -1.45 -6.74 14.44
CA GLU A 178 -0.54 -7.24 15.46
C GLU A 178 0.66 -6.32 15.61
N ARG A 179 1.12 -6.14 16.84
CA ARG A 179 2.34 -5.40 17.19
C ARG A 179 3.35 -6.36 17.79
N GLY A 180 4.64 -6.23 17.40
CA GLY A 180 5.69 -7.07 17.95
C GLY A 180 6.93 -7.16 17.08
N ALA A 181 7.75 -8.19 17.33
CA ALA A 181 8.96 -8.45 16.56
C ALA A 181 9.31 -9.95 16.59
N GLY A 182 9.95 -10.42 15.51
CA GLY A 182 10.41 -11.80 15.39
C GLY A 182 9.26 -12.80 15.51
N ARG A 183 9.23 -13.58 16.60
CA ARG A 183 8.17 -14.57 16.87
C ARG A 183 7.12 -14.08 17.85
N ASN A 184 7.32 -12.95 18.48
CA ASN A 184 6.45 -12.43 19.53
C ASN A 184 5.56 -11.32 18.96
N TRP A 185 4.31 -11.69 18.65
CA TRP A 185 3.31 -10.78 18.12
C TRP A 185 2.09 -10.77 19.04
N GLU A 186 1.62 -9.58 19.40
CA GLU A 186 0.45 -9.33 20.21
C GLU A 186 -0.66 -8.73 19.34
N MET A 187 -1.86 -9.28 19.43
CA MET A 187 -3.03 -8.75 18.76
C MET A 187 -3.44 -7.43 19.41
N VAL A 188 -3.52 -6.38 18.59
CA VAL A 188 -3.96 -5.04 19.02
C VAL A 188 -5.42 -4.80 18.64
N ALA A 189 -5.80 -5.18 17.42
CA ALA A 189 -7.15 -5.00 16.90
C ALA A 189 -7.56 -6.18 15.99
N SER A 190 -8.87 -6.40 15.90
CA SER A 190 -9.47 -7.38 15.00
C SER A 190 -10.54 -6.69 14.14
N PHE A 191 -10.48 -6.92 12.84
CA PHE A 191 -11.40 -6.37 11.84
C PHE A 191 -12.19 -7.51 11.21
N PRO A 192 -13.44 -7.74 11.61
CA PRO A 192 -14.25 -8.82 11.07
C PRO A 192 -14.57 -8.59 9.59
N ILE A 193 -14.50 -9.66 8.81
CA ILE A 193 -14.88 -9.65 7.39
C ILE A 193 -16.37 -9.91 7.31
N HIS A 194 -17.17 -8.86 7.13
CA HIS A 194 -18.58 -9.01 6.87
C HIS A 194 -18.78 -9.31 5.38
N VAL A 195 -19.26 -10.52 5.08
CA VAL A 195 -19.82 -10.85 3.78
C VAL A 195 -21.29 -10.45 3.83
N ALA A 196 -21.62 -9.32 3.16
CA ALA A 196 -23.03 -8.98 3.01
C ALA A 196 -23.70 -10.02 2.11
N ASP A 197 -24.64 -10.76 2.64
CA ASP A 197 -25.55 -11.57 1.83
C ASP A 197 -26.46 -10.61 1.07
N CYS A 198 -26.27 -10.51 -0.24
CA CYS A 198 -27.25 -9.85 -1.10
C CYS A 198 -28.47 -10.78 -1.20
N HIS A 199 -29.54 -10.42 -0.52
CA HIS A 199 -30.88 -10.97 -0.74
C HIS A 199 -31.56 -10.29 -1.93
#